data_6ac54ba9e2f42b486bbcd3f77732f7fa
#
_entry.id   6ac54ba9e2f42b486bbcd3f77732f7fa
#
_cell.length_a   1.000
_cell.length_b   1.000
_cell.length_c   1.000
_cell.angle_alpha   90.00
_cell.angle_beta   90.00
_cell.angle_gamma   90.00
#
_symmetry.space_group_name_H-M   'P 1'
#
loop_
_entity.id
_entity.type
_entity.pdbx_description
1 polymer ?
#
loop_
_entity_poly.entity_id
_entity_poly.type
_entity_poly.pdbx_seq_one_letter_code
_entity_poly.pdbx_strand_id
1 'polypeptide(L)'
;MKNHFGEGVMDGVRAYEPKTASEMNQRCFDYRRGFVCVFAHSFGKRVDNRYMAACRAGELARDYGLERDAIADFFHGSEERGLQDYYYSGYERSRRADEVSIDA
;
A
#
# COMPACT_ATOMS: atom_id res chain seq x y z
N MET A 1 -20.43 -15.44 3.42
CA MET A 1 -19.91 -14.07 3.55
C MET A 1 -18.56 -13.98 2.84
N LYS A 2 -18.43 -13.04 1.94
CA LYS A 2 -17.17 -12.89 1.21
C LYS A 2 -16.13 -12.17 2.05
N ASN A 3 -14.94 -12.71 2.07
CA ASN A 3 -13.80 -12.08 2.75
C ASN A 3 -13.01 -11.28 1.73
N HIS A 4 -13.42 -10.03 1.53
CA HIS A 4 -12.78 -9.18 0.53
C HIS A 4 -11.33 -8.86 0.88
N PHE A 5 -11.03 -8.71 2.17
CA PHE A 5 -9.65 -8.52 2.61
C PHE A 5 -8.80 -9.73 2.22
N GLY A 6 -9.30 -10.92 2.49
CA GLY A 6 -8.60 -12.15 2.14
C GLY A 6 -8.39 -12.30 0.64
N GLU A 7 -9.38 -11.89 -0.17
CA GLU A 7 -9.22 -11.91 -1.62
C GLU A 7 -8.08 -10.97 -2.05
N GLY A 8 -8.01 -9.79 -1.46
CA GLY A 8 -6.94 -8.85 -1.74
C GLY A 8 -5.59 -9.42 -1.35
N VAL A 9 -5.52 -10.06 -0.19
CA VAL A 9 -4.29 -10.73 0.27
C VAL A 9 -3.83 -11.78 -0.74
N MET A 10 -4.74 -12.63 -1.17
CA MET A 10 -4.39 -13.69 -2.12
C MET A 10 -3.89 -13.13 -3.45
N ASP A 11 -4.57 -12.11 -3.94
CA ASP A 11 -4.14 -11.47 -5.19
C ASP A 11 -2.81 -10.75 -5.01
N GLY A 12 -2.58 -10.16 -3.86
CA GLY A 12 -1.31 -9.50 -3.55
C GLY A 12 -0.14 -10.47 -3.52
N VAL A 13 -0.36 -11.66 -2.98
CA VAL A 13 0.67 -12.71 -2.96
C VAL A 13 1.07 -13.10 -4.38
N ARG A 14 0.10 -13.18 -5.26
CA ARG A 14 0.32 -13.65 -6.64
C ARG A 14 0.83 -12.57 -7.57
N ALA A 15 0.63 -11.31 -7.21
CA ALA A 15 0.95 -10.21 -8.11
C ALA A 15 2.46 -9.97 -8.17
N TYR A 16 2.98 -9.90 -9.37
CA TYR A 16 4.36 -9.50 -9.58
C TYR A 16 4.48 -7.97 -9.66
N GLU A 17 3.46 -7.35 -10.22
CA GLU A 17 3.39 -5.90 -10.35
C GLU A 17 2.12 -5.39 -9.68
N PRO A 18 2.12 -4.13 -9.22
CA PRO A 18 0.91 -3.59 -8.62
C PRO A 18 -0.18 -3.37 -9.67
N LYS A 19 -1.42 -3.49 -9.26
CA LYS A 19 -2.54 -3.15 -10.12
C LYS A 19 -2.59 -1.65 -10.31
N THR A 20 -3.20 -1.21 -11.41
CA THR A 20 -3.38 0.21 -11.65
C THR A 20 -4.41 0.78 -10.68
N ALA A 21 -4.34 2.10 -10.46
CA ALA A 21 -5.33 2.77 -9.62
C ALA A 21 -6.74 2.60 -10.19
N SER A 22 -6.87 2.61 -11.51
CA SER A 22 -8.16 2.43 -12.17
C SER A 22 -8.77 1.07 -11.85
N GLU A 23 -7.97 0.02 -11.90
CA GLU A 23 -8.45 -1.31 -11.54
C GLU A 23 -8.86 -1.39 -10.06
N MET A 24 -8.07 -0.80 -9.20
CA MET A 24 -8.32 -0.85 -7.76
C MET A 24 -9.53 -0.03 -7.34
N ASN A 25 -9.83 1.03 -8.08
CA ASN A 25 -11.00 1.84 -7.78
C ASN A 25 -12.31 1.07 -7.96
N GLN A 26 -12.28 -0.04 -8.69
CA GLN A 26 -13.46 -0.89 -8.87
C GLN A 26 -13.61 -1.91 -7.75
N ARG A 27 -12.66 -1.95 -6.84
CA ARG A 27 -12.68 -2.88 -5.72
C ARG A 27 -13.03 -2.17 -4.43
N CYS A 28 -13.59 -2.91 -3.49
CA CYS A 28 -13.95 -2.34 -2.21
C CYS A 28 -12.71 -2.01 -1.37
N PHE A 29 -12.95 -1.26 -0.33
CA PHE A 29 -11.90 -0.78 0.56
C PHE A 29 -11.10 -1.93 1.17
N ASP A 30 -11.79 -2.97 1.65
CA ASP A 30 -11.11 -4.09 2.30
C ASP A 30 -10.20 -4.85 1.35
N TYR A 31 -10.63 -5.02 0.10
CA TYR A 31 -9.80 -5.68 -0.91
C TYR A 31 -8.50 -4.87 -1.13
N ARG A 32 -8.65 -3.55 -1.28
CA ARG A 32 -7.48 -2.69 -1.51
C ARG A 32 -6.50 -2.75 -0.36
N ARG A 33 -7.00 -2.74 0.88
CA ARG A 33 -6.14 -2.86 2.05
C ARG A 33 -5.36 -4.16 2.06
N GLY A 34 -6.05 -5.27 1.84
CA GLY A 34 -5.40 -6.57 1.82
C GLY A 34 -4.34 -6.67 0.73
N PHE A 35 -4.66 -6.17 -0.45
CA PHE A 35 -3.71 -6.21 -1.57
C PHE A 35 -2.45 -5.39 -1.24
N VAL A 36 -2.62 -4.16 -0.76
CA VAL A 36 -1.47 -3.29 -0.48
C VAL A 36 -0.58 -3.90 0.59
N CYS A 37 -1.16 -4.39 1.68
CA CYS A 37 -0.38 -4.95 2.78
C CYS A 37 0.51 -6.10 2.30
N VAL A 38 -0.06 -7.03 1.55
CA VAL A 38 0.68 -8.23 1.16
C VAL A 38 1.60 -7.97 -0.03
N PHE A 39 1.14 -7.19 -0.99
CA PHE A 39 2.01 -6.85 -2.12
C PHE A 39 3.27 -6.14 -1.64
N ALA A 40 3.12 -5.19 -0.74
CA ALA A 40 4.27 -4.45 -0.21
C ALA A 40 5.22 -5.38 0.55
N HIS A 41 4.67 -6.30 1.33
CA HIS A 41 5.48 -7.28 2.06
C HIS A 41 6.30 -8.15 1.10
N SER A 42 5.64 -8.65 0.06
CA SER A 42 6.31 -9.47 -0.95
C SER A 42 7.38 -8.66 -1.70
N PHE A 43 7.08 -7.41 -2.01
CA PHE A 43 8.05 -6.51 -2.64
C PHE A 43 9.28 -6.35 -1.76
N GLY A 44 9.07 -6.14 -0.45
CA GLY A 44 10.18 -5.99 0.49
C GLY A 44 11.07 -7.22 0.53
N LYS A 45 10.47 -8.40 0.45
CA LYS A 45 11.26 -9.64 0.39
C LYS A 45 12.08 -9.75 -0.88
N ARG A 46 11.49 -9.35 -2.01
CA ARG A 46 12.20 -9.43 -3.30
C ARG A 46 13.40 -8.49 -3.34
N VAL A 47 13.29 -7.31 -2.74
CA VAL A 47 14.39 -6.34 -2.73
C VAL A 47 15.21 -6.43 -1.45
N ASP A 48 14.85 -7.32 -0.55
CA ASP A 48 15.53 -7.55 0.71
C ASP A 48 15.65 -6.26 1.53
N ASN A 49 14.55 -5.52 1.63
CA ASN A 49 14.55 -4.26 2.36
C ASN A 49 13.14 -3.94 2.86
N ARG A 50 12.93 -4.11 4.17
CA ARG A 50 11.61 -3.88 4.77
C ARG A 50 11.22 -2.40 4.83
N TYR A 51 12.20 -1.52 4.84
CA TYR A 51 11.91 -0.07 4.81
C TYR A 51 11.36 0.33 3.46
N MET A 52 11.90 -0.23 2.40
CA MET A 52 11.35 -0.02 1.06
C MET A 52 9.94 -0.59 0.96
N ALA A 53 9.69 -1.72 1.62
CA ALA A 53 8.35 -2.28 1.65
C ALA A 53 7.36 -1.32 2.29
N ALA A 54 7.72 -0.73 3.42
CA ALA A 54 6.85 0.21 4.11
C ALA A 54 6.58 1.45 3.25
N CYS A 55 7.63 1.98 2.64
CA CYS A 55 7.50 3.14 1.76
C CYS A 55 6.59 2.83 0.57
N ARG A 56 6.77 1.65 -0.04
CA ARG A 56 5.96 1.23 -1.18
C ARG A 56 4.49 1.05 -0.77
N ALA A 57 4.26 0.53 0.43
CA ALA A 57 2.90 0.40 0.93
C ALA A 57 2.22 1.77 1.03
N GLY A 58 2.95 2.77 1.49
CA GLY A 58 2.42 4.12 1.56
C GLY A 58 2.07 4.68 0.20
N GLU A 59 2.96 4.51 -0.77
CA GLU A 59 2.72 4.96 -2.13
C GLU A 59 1.47 4.32 -2.72
N LEU A 60 1.34 3.01 -2.56
CA LEU A 60 0.19 2.29 -3.10
C LEU A 60 -1.10 2.66 -2.38
N ALA A 61 -1.05 2.84 -1.06
CA ALA A 61 -2.22 3.25 -0.31
C ALA A 61 -2.74 4.59 -0.85
N ARG A 62 -1.85 5.51 -1.11
CA ARG A 62 -2.22 6.81 -1.68
C ARG A 62 -2.81 6.65 -3.08
N ASP A 63 -2.14 5.88 -3.93
CA ASP A 63 -2.58 5.68 -5.31
C ASP A 63 -3.96 5.03 -5.37
N TYR A 64 -4.25 4.14 -4.42
CA TYR A 64 -5.51 3.40 -4.41
C TYR A 64 -6.61 4.11 -3.62
N GLY A 65 -6.36 5.34 -3.21
CA GLY A 65 -7.37 6.13 -2.53
C GLY A 65 -7.68 5.71 -1.11
N LEU A 66 -6.75 5.00 -0.47
CA LEU A 66 -6.90 4.65 0.93
C LEU A 66 -6.55 5.84 1.81
N GLU A 67 -7.17 5.91 2.97
CA GLU A 67 -6.81 6.93 3.93
C GLU A 67 -5.41 6.70 4.47
N ARG A 68 -4.78 7.77 4.93
CA ARG A 68 -3.41 7.75 5.42
C ARG A 68 -3.16 6.65 6.44
N ASP A 69 -4.10 6.45 7.34
CA ASP A 69 -3.91 5.49 8.44
C ASP A 69 -4.57 4.13 8.18
N ALA A 70 -5.08 3.91 6.97
CA ALA A 70 -5.85 2.71 6.68
C ALA A 70 -5.08 1.41 6.94
N ILE A 71 -3.77 1.42 6.70
CA ILE A 71 -2.93 0.24 6.93
C ILE A 71 -1.74 0.54 7.84
N ALA A 72 -1.77 1.69 8.52
CA ALA A 72 -0.66 2.09 9.39
C ALA A 72 -0.42 1.08 10.50
N ASP A 73 -1.47 0.43 10.97
CA ASP A 73 -1.37 -0.56 12.05
C ASP A 73 -0.51 -1.76 11.67
N PHE A 74 -0.35 -2.00 10.38
CA PHE A 74 0.49 -3.08 9.90
C PHE A 74 1.95 -2.90 10.34
N PHE A 75 2.35 -1.65 10.56
CA PHE A 75 3.70 -1.30 10.94
C PHE A 75 3.80 -0.88 12.39
N HIS A 76 2.66 -0.87 13.08
CA HIS A 76 2.61 -0.53 14.49
C HIS A 76 3.10 -1.70 15.32
N GLY A 77 3.86 -1.43 16.35
CA GLY A 77 4.38 -2.48 17.21
C GLY A 77 5.58 -3.20 16.65
N SER A 78 6.07 -2.80 15.50
CA SER A 78 7.31 -3.32 14.96
C SER A 78 8.46 -2.96 15.88
N GLU A 79 9.40 -3.88 16.04
CA GLU A 79 10.60 -3.62 16.83
C GLU A 79 11.45 -2.52 16.19
N GLU A 80 11.29 -2.31 14.90
CA GLU A 80 12.03 -1.27 14.20
C GLU A 80 11.15 -0.04 14.06
N ARG A 81 11.48 0.98 14.80
CA ARG A 81 10.66 2.19 14.88
C ARG A 81 10.52 2.95 13.57
N GLY A 82 11.38 2.72 12.63
CA GLY A 82 11.37 3.48 11.40
C GLY A 82 10.32 3.07 10.37
N LEU A 83 9.72 1.87 10.52
CA LEU A 83 8.84 1.34 9.48
C LEU A 83 7.61 2.21 9.25
N GLN A 84 6.95 2.63 10.33
CA GLN A 84 5.76 3.46 10.20
C GLN A 84 6.09 4.82 9.59
N ASP A 85 7.26 5.38 9.95
CA ASP A 85 7.71 6.65 9.37
C ASP A 85 7.96 6.50 7.87
N TYR A 86 8.54 5.39 7.45
CA TYR A 86 8.76 5.12 6.03
C TYR A 86 7.43 4.96 5.29
N TYR A 87 6.46 4.32 5.92
CA TYR A 87 5.13 4.20 5.34
C TYR A 87 4.51 5.58 5.11
N TYR A 88 4.54 6.43 6.13
CA TYR A 88 3.97 7.77 6.00
C TYR A 88 4.73 8.61 4.98
N SER A 89 6.03 8.45 4.93
CA SER A 89 6.84 9.15 3.95
C SER A 89 6.44 8.76 2.52
N GLY A 90 6.23 7.48 2.29
CA GLY A 90 5.76 7.01 0.98
C GLY A 90 4.39 7.56 0.63
N TYR A 91 3.49 7.56 1.61
CA TYR A 91 2.15 8.08 1.40
C TYR A 91 2.17 9.57 1.05
N GLU A 92 2.96 10.35 1.79
CA GLU A 92 3.03 11.79 1.58
C GLU A 92 3.70 12.17 0.27
N ARG A 93 4.68 11.38 -0.16
CA ARG A 93 5.39 11.64 -1.42
C ARG A 93 4.58 11.29 -2.64
N SER A 94 3.77 10.24 -2.55
CA SER A 94 2.99 9.80 -3.70
C SER A 94 1.86 10.79 -3.91
N ARG A 95 1.72 11.27 -5.15
CA ARG A 95 0.67 12.21 -5.51
C ARG A 95 -0.18 11.64 -6.60
N ARG A 96 -1.48 11.76 -6.44
CA ARG A 96 -2.39 11.41 -7.50
C ARG A 96 -2.21 12.40 -8.66
N ALA A 97 -2.50 11.95 -9.85
CA ALA A 97 -2.31 12.77 -11.04
C ALA A 97 -3.03 14.12 -10.94
N ASP A 98 -4.19 14.14 -10.32
CA ASP A 98 -4.98 15.37 -10.19
C ASP A 98 -4.39 16.34 -9.17
N GLU A 99 -3.45 15.90 -8.34
CA GLU A 99 -2.81 16.74 -7.34
C GLU A 99 -1.54 17.41 -7.87
N VAL A 100 -0.98 16.88 -8.93
CA VAL A 100 0.34 17.32 -9.40
C VAL A 100 0.29 18.63 -10.14
N SER A 101 -0.84 18.98 -10.73
CA SER A 101 -0.95 20.11 -11.62
C SER A 101 -0.86 21.47 -10.96
N ILE A 102 -0.89 21.52 -9.67
CA ILE A 102 -1.05 22.78 -8.96
C ILE A 102 0.20 23.64 -8.96
N ASP A 103 1.33 23.01 -9.13
CA ASP A 103 2.62 23.68 -9.00
C ASP A 103 3.15 24.22 -10.32
N ALA A 104 2.31 24.23 -11.28
CA ALA A 104 2.71 24.74 -12.60
C ALA A 104 3.11 26.22 -12.54
#